data_0f23d2a188d59b27ce6c757ea4480de6
#
_entry.id   0f23d2a188d59b27ce6c757ea4480de6
#
_cell.length_a   1.000
_cell.length_b   1.000
_cell.length_c   1.000
_cell.angle_alpha   90.00
_cell.angle_beta   90.00
_cell.angle_gamma   90.00
#
_symmetry.space_group_name_H-M   'P 1'
#
loop_
_entity.id
_entity.type
_entity.pdbx_description
1 polymer ?
#
loop_
_entity_poly.entity_id
_entity_poly.type
_entity_poly.pdbx_seq_one_letter_code
_entity_poly.pdbx_strand_id
1 'polypeptide(L)'
;AAYACRWMAKSVVKAGLCKRACVQLSYAIGVAKPLSLFVETYGTEQGGLTAASITNIVKIHFDARPGALARDLSLREPKYNVTAAYCHFGREPFTKDGMKFFAWEDAKDLKKYATMSADAVDKEVAAQKTNILAKWVD
;
A
#
# COMPACT_ATOMS: atom_id res chain seq x y z
N ALA A 1 -9.08 -5.61 2.74
CA ALA A 1 -8.79 -4.16 2.75
C ALA A 1 -7.91 -3.75 3.94
N ALA A 2 -8.19 -4.24 5.14
CA ALA A 2 -7.40 -3.88 6.34
C ALA A 2 -5.91 -4.24 6.19
N TYR A 3 -5.59 -5.41 5.66
CA TYR A 3 -4.21 -5.82 5.38
C TYR A 3 -3.56 -4.95 4.29
N ALA A 4 -4.32 -4.61 3.24
CA ALA A 4 -3.84 -3.74 2.17
C ALA A 4 -3.54 -2.33 2.68
N CYS A 5 -4.44 -1.72 3.45
CA CYS A 5 -4.24 -0.40 4.06
C CYS A 5 -3.02 -0.40 4.98
N ARG A 6 -2.85 -1.44 5.80
CA ARG A 6 -1.66 -1.59 6.66
C ARG A 6 -0.38 -1.69 5.84
N TRP A 7 -0.38 -2.49 4.79
CA TRP A 7 0.77 -2.67 3.90
C TRP A 7 1.19 -1.35 3.23
N MET A 8 0.23 -0.60 2.70
CA MET A 8 0.44 0.71 2.10
C MET A 8 0.98 1.72 3.12
N ALA A 9 0.32 1.87 4.27
CA ALA A 9 0.71 2.81 5.32
C ALA A 9 2.13 2.53 5.83
N LYS A 10 2.44 1.27 6.13
CA LYS A 10 3.78 0.86 6.57
C LYS A 10 4.84 1.15 5.51
N SER A 11 4.52 0.91 4.23
CA SER A 11 5.47 1.13 3.12
C SER A 11 5.84 2.61 2.97
N VAL A 12 4.87 3.52 3.00
CA VAL A 12 5.13 4.96 2.84
C VAL A 12 5.90 5.54 4.04
N VAL A 13 5.59 5.09 5.25
CA VAL A 13 6.30 5.54 6.47
C VAL A 13 7.71 4.98 6.50
N LYS A 14 7.89 3.69 6.24
CA LYS A 14 9.21 3.04 6.23
C LYS A 14 10.14 3.60 5.14
N ALA A 15 9.58 4.07 4.03
CA ALA A 15 10.33 4.74 2.97
C ALA A 15 10.73 6.19 3.32
N GLY A 16 10.26 6.74 4.44
CA GLY A 16 10.54 8.11 4.86
C GLY A 16 9.76 9.17 4.11
N LEU A 17 8.64 8.83 3.46
CA LEU A 17 7.82 9.79 2.71
C LEU A 17 6.96 10.65 3.65
N CYS A 18 6.58 10.10 4.79
CA CYS A 18 5.91 10.80 5.89
C CYS A 18 6.24 10.11 7.22
N LYS A 19 5.99 10.79 8.33
CA LYS A 19 6.21 10.22 9.68
C LYS A 19 5.00 9.42 10.17
N ARG A 20 3.81 9.73 9.65
CA ARG A 20 2.55 9.12 10.07
C ARG A 20 1.61 9.00 8.87
N ALA A 21 0.93 7.87 8.73
CA ALA A 21 -0.02 7.66 7.66
C ALA A 21 -1.26 6.88 8.14
N CYS A 22 -2.43 7.29 7.65
CA CYS A 22 -3.66 6.52 7.70
C CYS A 22 -4.15 6.30 6.27
N VAL A 23 -4.49 5.07 5.92
CA VAL A 23 -4.95 4.70 4.57
C VAL A 23 -6.37 4.17 4.66
N GLN A 24 -7.24 4.65 3.79
CA GLN A 24 -8.61 4.16 3.63
C GLN A 24 -8.83 3.70 2.20
N LEU A 25 -9.45 2.54 2.05
CA LEU A 25 -9.90 1.98 0.78
C LEU A 25 -11.41 1.78 0.81
N SER A 26 -12.09 2.08 -0.29
CA SER A 26 -13.50 1.74 -0.45
C SER A 26 -13.72 0.86 -1.69
N TYR A 27 -14.70 -0.04 -1.59
CA TYR A 27 -15.06 -0.99 -2.64
C TYR A 27 -16.57 -1.01 -2.86
N ALA A 28 -16.99 -1.40 -4.06
CA ALA A 28 -18.38 -1.77 -4.35
C ALA A 28 -18.48 -3.27 -4.65
N ILE A 29 -19.57 -3.89 -4.25
CA ILE A 29 -19.86 -5.30 -4.57
C ILE A 29 -19.93 -5.47 -6.09
N GLY A 30 -19.24 -6.49 -6.59
CA GLY A 30 -19.18 -6.78 -8.03
C GLY A 30 -18.20 -5.94 -8.85
N VAL A 31 -17.51 -4.96 -8.22
CA VAL A 31 -16.50 -4.13 -8.88
C VAL A 31 -15.12 -4.46 -8.35
N ALA A 32 -14.24 -4.94 -9.21
CA ALA A 32 -12.89 -5.37 -8.79
C ALA A 32 -11.98 -4.21 -8.42
N LYS A 33 -12.06 -3.07 -9.11
CA LYS A 33 -11.24 -1.91 -8.80
C LYS A 33 -11.76 -1.21 -7.56
N PRO A 34 -10.88 -0.79 -6.62
CA PRO A 34 -11.28 0.08 -5.51
C PRO A 34 -11.95 1.36 -6.03
N LEU A 35 -13.01 1.81 -5.37
CA LEU A 35 -13.71 3.06 -5.71
C LEU A 35 -12.92 4.28 -5.30
N SER A 36 -12.28 4.23 -4.14
CA SER A 36 -11.45 5.34 -3.66
C SER A 36 -10.26 4.85 -2.83
N LEU A 37 -9.21 5.65 -2.89
CA LEU A 37 -8.06 5.59 -1.99
C LEU A 37 -7.88 6.95 -1.35
N PHE A 38 -7.86 6.99 -0.03
CA PHE A 38 -7.52 8.18 0.75
C PHE A 38 -6.30 7.90 1.61
N VAL A 39 -5.32 8.79 1.56
CA VAL A 39 -4.11 8.73 2.37
C VAL A 39 -3.99 10.02 3.17
N GLU A 40 -4.15 9.91 4.49
CA GLU A 40 -3.93 11.00 5.44
C GLU A 40 -2.51 10.90 6.00
N THR A 41 -1.76 11.97 5.89
CA THR A 41 -0.36 12.06 6.34
C THR A 41 -0.18 12.98 7.55
N TYR A 42 -1.25 13.59 8.01
CA TYR A 42 -1.29 14.46 9.18
C TYR A 42 -0.29 15.63 9.12
N GLY A 43 0.00 16.14 7.92
CA GLY A 43 0.98 17.20 7.72
C GLY A 43 2.43 16.79 8.01
N THR A 44 2.74 15.48 7.95
CA THR A 44 4.07 14.95 8.28
C THR A 44 4.87 14.53 7.04
N GLU A 45 4.50 14.99 5.86
CA GLU A 45 5.20 14.73 4.62
C GLU A 45 6.66 15.17 4.70
N GLN A 46 7.53 14.46 4.03
CA GLN A 46 8.97 14.72 4.00
C GLN A 46 9.45 15.03 2.58
N GLY A 47 10.58 15.70 2.45
CA GLY A 47 11.28 15.90 1.18
C GLY A 47 10.54 16.79 0.18
N GLY A 48 9.60 17.63 0.62
CA GLY A 48 8.79 18.50 -0.26
C GLY A 48 7.64 17.78 -0.98
N LEU A 49 7.36 16.51 -0.62
CA LEU A 49 6.20 15.78 -1.11
C LEU A 49 4.91 16.34 -0.49
N THR A 50 3.81 16.16 -1.21
CA THR A 50 2.45 16.45 -0.72
C THR A 50 1.70 15.15 -0.43
N ALA A 51 0.60 15.23 0.33
CA ALA A 51 -0.29 14.08 0.53
C ALA A 51 -0.82 13.53 -0.80
N ALA A 52 -1.08 14.39 -1.78
CA ALA A 52 -1.46 14.00 -3.14
C ALA A 52 -0.35 13.22 -3.85
N SER A 53 0.90 13.67 -3.76
CA SER A 53 2.06 12.95 -4.32
C SER A 53 2.19 11.56 -3.71
N ILE A 54 2.05 11.43 -2.39
CA ILE A 54 2.12 10.14 -1.68
C ILE A 54 0.97 9.22 -2.10
N THR A 55 -0.25 9.75 -2.23
CA THR A 55 -1.41 8.99 -2.73
C THR A 55 -1.14 8.45 -4.14
N ASN A 56 -0.57 9.25 -5.01
CA ASN A 56 -0.20 8.85 -6.37
C ASN A 56 0.89 7.77 -6.39
N ILE A 57 1.91 7.88 -5.54
CA ILE A 57 2.94 6.84 -5.36
C ILE A 57 2.30 5.50 -4.97
N VAL A 58 1.34 5.53 -4.04
CA VAL A 58 0.60 4.33 -3.65
C VAL A 58 -0.16 3.74 -4.85
N LYS A 59 -0.86 4.56 -5.64
CA LYS A 59 -1.57 4.10 -6.84
C LYS A 59 -0.65 3.45 -7.88
N ILE A 60 0.56 3.95 -8.05
CA ILE A 60 1.55 3.36 -8.98
C ILE A 60 1.95 1.95 -8.51
N HIS A 61 2.30 1.81 -7.25
CA HIS A 61 3.00 0.63 -6.74
C HIS A 61 2.11 -0.47 -6.18
N PHE A 62 0.86 -0.16 -5.85
CA PHE A 62 -0.06 -1.13 -5.27
C PHE A 62 -1.21 -1.45 -6.22
N ASP A 63 -1.61 -2.70 -6.19
CA ASP A 63 -2.82 -3.18 -6.83
C ASP A 63 -3.77 -3.66 -5.73
N ALA A 64 -4.79 -2.86 -5.44
CA ALA A 64 -5.73 -3.16 -4.37
C ALA A 64 -6.98 -3.92 -4.84
N ARG A 65 -6.98 -4.44 -6.07
CA ARG A 65 -8.02 -5.38 -6.51
C ARG A 65 -7.95 -6.66 -5.65
N PRO A 66 -9.07 -7.22 -5.19
CA PRO A 66 -9.08 -8.35 -4.25
C PRO A 66 -8.24 -9.55 -4.70
N GLY A 67 -8.30 -9.92 -5.97
CA GLY A 67 -7.49 -11.01 -6.51
C GLY A 67 -5.98 -10.74 -6.48
N ALA A 68 -5.57 -9.50 -6.76
CA ALA A 68 -4.18 -9.09 -6.67
C ALA A 68 -3.67 -9.11 -5.22
N LEU A 69 -4.48 -8.61 -4.28
CA LEU A 69 -4.15 -8.66 -2.85
C LEU A 69 -4.01 -10.10 -2.35
N ALA A 70 -4.92 -10.99 -2.75
CA ALA A 70 -4.85 -12.40 -2.36
C ALA A 70 -3.55 -13.07 -2.86
N ARG A 71 -3.10 -12.72 -4.06
CA ARG A 71 -1.84 -13.17 -4.65
C ARG A 71 -0.63 -12.56 -3.93
N ASP A 72 -0.57 -11.24 -3.85
CA ASP A 72 0.62 -10.49 -3.40
C ASP A 72 0.88 -10.67 -1.89
N LEU A 73 -0.18 -10.86 -1.11
CA LEU A 73 -0.11 -11.09 0.33
C LEU A 73 -0.28 -12.58 0.70
N SER A 74 -0.38 -13.47 -0.29
CA SER A 74 -0.57 -14.93 -0.07
C SER A 74 -1.74 -15.25 0.85
N LEU A 75 -2.90 -14.59 0.64
CA LEU A 75 -4.03 -14.66 1.57
C LEU A 75 -4.83 -15.97 1.50
N ARG A 76 -4.57 -16.83 0.51
CA ARG A 76 -5.25 -18.13 0.37
C ARG A 76 -4.58 -19.26 1.16
N GLU A 77 -3.43 -18.99 1.76
CA GLU A 77 -2.71 -19.96 2.57
C GLU A 77 -3.36 -20.13 3.96
N PRO A 78 -3.34 -21.35 4.54
CA PRO A 78 -3.99 -21.65 5.83
C PRO A 78 -3.13 -21.22 7.04
N LYS A 79 -2.89 -19.94 7.19
CA LYS A 79 -1.95 -19.34 8.17
C LYS A 79 -2.60 -18.56 9.31
N TYR A 80 -3.91 -18.40 9.28
CA TYR A 80 -4.61 -17.42 10.13
C TYR A 80 -4.71 -17.77 11.60
N ASN A 81 -4.54 -19.02 12.01
CA ASN A 81 -4.42 -19.38 13.42
C ASN A 81 -3.24 -18.66 14.10
N VAL A 82 -2.10 -18.55 13.39
CA VAL A 82 -0.91 -17.88 13.90
C VAL A 82 -1.06 -16.36 13.81
N THR A 83 -1.55 -15.85 12.70
CA THR A 83 -1.61 -14.40 12.45
C THR A 83 -2.75 -13.72 13.21
N ALA A 84 -3.80 -14.43 13.59
CA ALA A 84 -4.91 -13.91 14.39
C ALA A 84 -4.61 -13.88 15.90
N ALA A 85 -3.66 -14.71 16.36
CA ALA A 85 -3.31 -14.78 17.78
C ALA A 85 -2.57 -13.50 18.22
N TYR A 86 -3.05 -12.86 19.28
CA TYR A 86 -2.55 -11.64 19.92
C TYR A 86 -2.67 -10.35 19.10
N CYS A 87 -2.41 -10.33 17.82
CA CYS A 87 -2.62 -9.17 16.94
C CYS A 87 -2.30 -9.53 15.49
N HIS A 88 -3.08 -9.00 14.54
CA HIS A 88 -2.81 -9.13 13.10
C HIS A 88 -1.66 -8.24 12.62
N PHE A 89 -1.36 -7.15 13.33
CA PHE A 89 -0.43 -6.11 12.90
C PHE A 89 0.71 -5.90 13.89
N GLY A 90 1.81 -5.31 13.41
CA GLY A 90 2.96 -4.97 14.23
C GLY A 90 3.89 -6.16 14.53
N ARG A 91 3.71 -7.28 13.84
CA ARG A 91 4.54 -8.48 13.98
C ARG A 91 5.57 -8.54 12.85
N GLU A 92 6.74 -9.11 13.13
CA GLU A 92 7.74 -9.32 12.08
C GLU A 92 7.28 -10.40 11.09
N PRO A 93 7.39 -10.15 9.77
CA PRO A 93 7.08 -11.17 8.77
C PRO A 93 8.10 -12.30 8.82
N PHE A 94 7.65 -13.53 8.62
CA PHE A 94 8.51 -14.70 8.51
C PHE A 94 7.92 -15.72 7.54
N THR A 95 8.76 -16.66 7.09
CA THR A 95 8.34 -17.79 6.25
C THR A 95 8.55 -19.10 7.01
N LYS A 96 7.52 -19.95 7.01
CA LYS A 96 7.58 -21.29 7.59
C LYS A 96 6.78 -22.24 6.71
N ASP A 97 7.31 -23.42 6.46
CA ASP A 97 6.69 -24.46 5.62
C ASP A 97 6.24 -23.94 4.24
N GLY A 98 7.04 -23.04 3.63
CA GLY A 98 6.76 -22.42 2.35
C GLY A 98 5.69 -21.31 2.38
N MET A 99 5.05 -21.05 3.53
CA MET A 99 4.02 -20.02 3.70
C MET A 99 4.61 -18.75 4.30
N LYS A 100 4.19 -17.60 3.76
CA LYS A 100 4.60 -16.28 4.25
C LYS A 100 3.57 -15.75 5.25
N PHE A 101 4.01 -15.59 6.51
CA PHE A 101 3.21 -15.04 7.60
C PHE A 101 3.41 -13.52 7.72
N PHE A 102 2.36 -12.78 8.03
CA PHE A 102 2.37 -11.33 8.16
C PHE A 102 2.92 -10.61 6.91
N ALA A 103 2.57 -11.06 5.72
CA ALA A 103 3.05 -10.48 4.46
C ALA A 103 2.70 -8.99 4.32
N TRP A 104 1.63 -8.53 4.94
CA TRP A 104 1.23 -7.12 5.00
C TRP A 104 2.14 -6.24 5.87
N GLU A 105 3.04 -6.83 6.64
CA GLU A 105 4.08 -6.14 7.41
C GLU A 105 5.41 -6.03 6.65
N ASP A 106 5.55 -6.72 5.52
CA ASP A 106 6.70 -6.63 4.64
C ASP A 106 6.55 -5.44 3.68
N ALA A 107 7.07 -4.29 4.10
CA ALA A 107 6.92 -3.03 3.39
C ALA A 107 7.57 -3.08 1.99
N LYS A 108 6.89 -2.54 0.97
CA LYS A 108 7.50 -2.32 -0.35
C LYS A 108 8.61 -1.27 -0.26
N ASP A 109 9.64 -1.46 -1.05
CA ASP A 109 10.71 -0.45 -1.17
C ASP A 109 10.23 0.71 -2.04
N LEU A 110 10.01 1.84 -1.39
CA LEU A 110 9.62 3.11 -2.01
C LEU A 110 10.65 4.22 -1.72
N LYS A 111 11.85 3.85 -1.26
CA LYS A 111 12.89 4.82 -0.82
C LYS A 111 13.31 5.79 -1.92
N LYS A 112 13.21 5.40 -3.20
CA LYS A 112 13.54 6.30 -4.31
C LYS A 112 12.76 7.61 -4.27
N TYR A 113 11.54 7.60 -3.74
CA TYR A 113 10.68 8.78 -3.65
C TYR A 113 11.07 9.74 -2.52
N ALA A 114 11.83 9.29 -1.54
CA ALA A 114 12.28 10.16 -0.43
C ALA A 114 13.19 11.30 -0.91
N THR A 115 13.82 11.16 -2.06
CA THR A 115 14.71 12.15 -2.69
C THR A 115 14.11 12.83 -3.91
N MET A 116 12.90 12.47 -4.30
CA MET A 116 12.20 13.05 -5.47
C MET A 116 11.40 14.27 -5.06
N SER A 117 11.36 15.28 -5.96
CA SER A 117 10.44 16.41 -5.82
C SER A 117 9.00 16.02 -6.20
N ALA A 118 8.03 16.81 -5.75
CA ALA A 118 6.63 16.63 -6.13
C ALA A 118 6.45 16.64 -7.67
N ASP A 119 7.09 17.56 -8.36
CA ASP A 119 7.04 17.65 -9.83
C ASP A 119 7.60 16.40 -10.52
N ALA A 120 8.65 15.80 -9.96
CA ALA A 120 9.21 14.55 -10.49
C ALA A 120 8.26 13.38 -10.30
N VAL A 121 7.56 13.34 -9.17
CA VAL A 121 6.50 12.35 -8.92
C VAL A 121 5.33 12.56 -9.88
N ASP A 122 4.90 13.78 -10.13
CA ASP A 122 3.80 14.08 -11.05
C ASP A 122 4.12 13.66 -12.50
N LYS A 123 5.36 13.83 -12.93
CA LYS A 123 5.85 13.31 -14.22
C LYS A 123 5.78 11.79 -14.29
N GLU A 124 6.19 11.10 -13.22
CA GLU A 124 6.09 9.64 -13.17
C GLU A 124 4.62 9.18 -13.17
N VAL A 125 3.74 9.88 -12.48
CA VAL A 125 2.29 9.62 -12.48
C VAL A 125 1.72 9.74 -13.90
N ALA A 126 2.07 10.80 -14.62
CA ALA A 126 1.65 11.00 -16.00
C ALA A 126 2.13 9.85 -16.91
N ALA A 127 3.39 9.42 -16.77
CA ALA A 127 3.94 8.28 -17.49
C ALA A 127 3.26 6.94 -17.14
N GLN A 128 2.78 6.79 -15.91
CA GLN A 128 2.13 5.58 -15.40
C GLN A 128 0.60 5.61 -15.45
N LYS A 129 0.00 6.61 -16.10
CA LYS A 129 -1.47 6.83 -16.11
C LYS A 129 -2.24 5.59 -16.53
N THR A 130 -1.84 4.91 -17.60
CA THR A 130 -2.49 3.69 -18.08
C THR A 130 -2.45 2.56 -17.03
N ASN A 131 -1.31 2.39 -16.36
CA ASN A 131 -1.15 1.40 -15.29
C ASN A 131 -2.04 1.72 -14.08
N ILE A 132 -2.15 2.98 -13.71
CA ILE A 132 -3.02 3.45 -12.62
C ILE A 132 -4.49 3.15 -12.96
N LEU A 133 -4.95 3.56 -14.13
CA LEU A 133 -6.33 3.35 -14.59
C LEU A 133 -6.70 1.87 -14.76
N ALA A 134 -5.72 0.99 -14.99
CA ALA A 134 -5.95 -0.44 -15.03
C ALA A 134 -6.32 -1.04 -13.65
N LYS A 135 -5.86 -0.41 -12.56
CA LYS A 135 -5.98 -0.91 -11.17
C LYS A 135 -7.00 -0.14 -10.33
N TRP A 136 -7.22 1.13 -10.63
CA TRP A 136 -8.02 2.06 -9.84
C TRP A 136 -9.17 2.62 -10.67
N VAL A 137 -10.26 2.98 -10.02
CA VAL A 137 -11.32 3.80 -10.66
C VAL A 137 -10.77 5.21 -10.83
N ASP A 138 -11.18 5.88 -11.91
CA ASP A 138 -10.75 7.25 -12.23
C ASP A 138 -11.35 8.28 -11.24
#